data_8efa301612660eb0cf70eaff1b82316c
#
_entry.id   8efa301612660eb0cf70eaff1b82316c
#
_cell.length_a   1.000
_cell.length_b   1.000
_cell.length_c   1.000
_cell.angle_alpha   90.00
_cell.angle_beta   90.00
_cell.angle_gamma   90.00
#
_symmetry.space_group_name_H-M   'P 1'
#
loop_
_entity.id
_entity.type
_entity.pdbx_description
1 polymer ?
#
loop_
_entity_poly.entity_id
_entity_poly.type
_entity_poly.pdbx_seq_one_letter_code
_entity_poly.pdbx_strand_id
1 'polypeptide(L)'
;MKVLYVKVSERKKANSIITKIIEENGKRYVIKSAMYEEGARHIENIVDNADTLRYLYSRQYSLSKIIDYDRTRKEVKLEYLDAEPLSYQYRDCIKRQNVAALIELIDEHKQLLRVSEDNICLFHETDLSRKVFGDMSFFEGAPALKITNWEATPKNIYKINNTYVFTDYEWVFDFPIPIDVVYYHIFINACYTTFLGMNDFFPKEKMMGHLRICEESENAWNNFYINYYSTFGEWVDYSRYKKNSITLEALLHLPEENRAQNKYIENLKQGWETDNKKLNEEITKGQELSMQVDSLQKECTEMKIINENLFKTNSEYKNYIDILEKRLRYLS
;
A
#
# COMPACT_ATOMS: atom_id res chain seq x y z
N MET A 1 5.92 -12.63 31.52
CA MET A 1 5.62 -12.12 30.18
C MET A 1 6.50 -12.82 29.18
N LYS A 2 5.93 -13.37 28.09
CA LYS A 2 6.65 -14.06 27.01
C LYS A 2 6.41 -13.30 25.70
N VAL A 3 7.48 -12.97 24.98
CA VAL A 3 7.38 -12.34 23.65
C VAL A 3 7.21 -13.45 22.61
N LEU A 4 6.16 -13.37 21.80
CA LEU A 4 5.82 -14.36 20.76
C LEU A 4 6.24 -13.88 19.37
N TYR A 5 6.21 -12.56 19.13
CA TYR A 5 6.51 -11.94 17.85
C TYR A 5 7.01 -10.52 18.04
N VAL A 6 7.93 -10.09 17.20
CA VAL A 6 8.42 -8.72 17.13
C VAL A 6 8.51 -8.28 15.67
N LYS A 7 7.98 -7.11 15.40
CA LYS A 7 8.11 -6.42 14.09
C LYS A 7 8.60 -5.01 14.35
N VAL A 8 9.59 -4.59 13.61
CA VAL A 8 10.05 -3.20 13.59
C VAL A 8 9.54 -2.56 12.32
N SER A 9 8.82 -1.47 12.45
CA SER A 9 8.39 -0.64 11.31
C SER A 9 9.33 0.55 11.24
N GLU A 10 10.33 0.45 10.38
CA GLU A 10 11.32 1.49 10.20
C GLU A 10 10.78 2.57 9.30
N ARG A 11 10.73 3.76 9.85
CA ARG A 11 10.26 4.99 9.24
C ARG A 11 11.19 6.12 9.73
N LYS A 12 10.86 7.37 9.45
CA LYS A 12 11.53 8.47 10.17
C LYS A 12 11.41 8.24 11.67
N LYS A 13 12.41 8.66 12.45
CA LYS A 13 12.47 8.44 13.90
C LYS A 13 11.17 8.77 14.62
N ALA A 14 10.51 9.87 14.20
CA ALA A 14 9.23 10.29 14.76
C ALA A 14 8.06 9.31 14.50
N ASN A 15 8.20 8.35 13.59
CA ASN A 15 7.14 7.43 13.20
C ASN A 15 7.58 5.96 13.27
N SER A 16 8.81 5.70 13.70
CA SER A 16 9.34 4.34 13.84
C SER A 16 8.81 3.68 15.10
N ILE A 17 8.18 2.52 14.93
CA ILE A 17 7.57 1.77 16.03
C ILE A 17 8.02 0.32 16.05
N ILE A 18 8.00 -0.24 17.25
CA ILE A 18 8.16 -1.67 17.49
C ILE A 18 6.80 -2.24 17.86
N THR A 19 6.34 -3.23 17.09
CA THR A 19 5.12 -3.99 17.40
C THR A 19 5.52 -5.34 17.96
N LYS A 20 5.02 -5.69 19.15
CA LYS A 20 5.25 -7.00 19.79
C LYS A 20 3.91 -7.70 20.01
N ILE A 21 3.88 -9.02 19.84
CA ILE A 21 2.84 -9.85 20.40
C ILE A 21 3.42 -10.53 21.63
N ILE A 22 2.76 -10.35 22.75
CA ILE A 22 3.20 -10.90 24.02
C ILE A 22 2.12 -11.84 24.61
N GLU A 23 2.55 -12.77 25.44
CA GLU A 23 1.69 -13.57 26.29
C GLU A 23 1.96 -13.25 27.76
N GLU A 24 0.91 -12.91 28.49
CA GLU A 24 0.95 -12.59 29.90
C GLU A 24 -0.29 -13.22 30.58
N ASN A 25 -0.06 -14.04 31.61
CA ASN A 25 -1.10 -14.76 32.33
C ASN A 25 -2.06 -15.55 31.41
N GLY A 26 -1.50 -16.21 30.38
CA GLY A 26 -2.26 -17.01 29.43
C GLY A 26 -3.08 -16.20 28.41
N LYS A 27 -2.97 -14.87 28.42
CA LYS A 27 -3.62 -13.98 27.44
C LYS A 27 -2.58 -13.34 26.53
N ARG A 28 -2.98 -13.12 25.28
CA ARG A 28 -2.14 -12.43 24.28
C ARG A 28 -2.53 -10.98 24.18
N TYR A 29 -1.53 -10.15 23.91
CA TYR A 29 -1.68 -8.70 23.70
C TYR A 29 -0.76 -8.23 22.58
N VAL A 30 -1.15 -7.15 21.93
CA VAL A 30 -0.29 -6.42 21.00
C VAL A 30 0.26 -5.19 21.72
N ILE A 31 1.57 -5.01 21.68
CA ILE A 31 2.23 -3.83 22.20
C ILE A 31 2.84 -3.07 21.04
N LYS A 32 2.52 -1.78 20.93
CA LYS A 32 3.19 -0.85 20.03
C LYS A 32 3.96 0.17 20.86
N SER A 33 5.25 0.31 20.62
CA SER A 33 6.12 1.23 21.33
C SER A 33 6.94 2.07 20.37
N ALA A 34 7.23 3.32 20.74
CA ALA A 34 8.13 4.17 19.99
C ALA A 34 9.54 3.56 19.98
N MET A 35 10.15 3.49 18.81
CA MET A 35 11.53 3.02 18.70
C MET A 35 12.53 4.09 19.13
N TYR A 36 12.18 5.35 18.97
CA TYR A 36 12.98 6.51 19.30
C TYR A 36 12.18 7.50 20.16
N GLU A 37 12.88 8.41 20.85
CA GLU A 37 12.25 9.43 21.69
C GLU A 37 11.27 10.30 20.92
N GLU A 38 11.62 10.63 19.68
CA GLU A 38 10.82 11.44 18.76
C GLU A 38 9.49 10.77 18.38
N GLY A 39 9.38 9.44 18.53
CA GLY A 39 8.18 8.67 18.22
C GLY A 39 7.07 8.73 19.28
N ALA A 40 7.30 9.40 20.41
CA ALA A 40 6.31 9.48 21.49
C ALA A 40 4.95 10.01 21.01
N ARG A 41 4.96 11.09 20.21
CA ARG A 41 3.72 11.68 19.67
C ARG A 41 2.98 10.74 18.72
N HIS A 42 3.71 9.91 17.97
CA HIS A 42 3.09 8.91 17.09
C HIS A 42 2.33 7.83 17.87
N ILE A 43 2.88 7.38 19.01
CA ILE A 43 2.16 6.45 19.91
C ILE A 43 0.94 7.13 20.54
N GLU A 44 1.07 8.40 20.97
CA GLU A 44 -0.07 9.16 21.49
C GLU A 44 -1.18 9.32 20.42
N ASN A 45 -0.81 9.59 19.17
CA ASN A 45 -1.77 9.68 18.06
C ASN A 45 -2.59 8.38 17.89
N ILE A 46 -2.05 7.19 18.19
CA ILE A 46 -2.82 5.94 18.15
C ILE A 46 -3.97 6.01 19.16
N VAL A 47 -3.75 6.60 20.34
CA VAL A 47 -4.77 6.76 21.38
C VAL A 47 -5.81 7.80 20.94
N ASP A 48 -5.36 8.96 20.45
CA ASP A 48 -6.22 10.03 19.95
C ASP A 48 -7.09 9.54 18.77
N ASN A 49 -6.49 8.77 17.84
CA ASN A 49 -7.18 8.16 16.71
C ASN A 49 -8.26 7.17 17.17
N ALA A 50 -7.97 6.38 18.22
CA ALA A 50 -8.96 5.46 18.77
C ALA A 50 -10.18 6.19 19.31
N ASP A 51 -10.00 7.34 19.97
CA ASP A 51 -11.09 8.14 20.48
C ASP A 51 -11.93 8.77 19.34
N THR A 52 -11.26 9.29 18.31
CA THR A 52 -11.91 9.80 17.10
C THR A 52 -12.75 8.73 16.41
N LEU A 53 -12.19 7.55 16.21
CA LEU A 53 -12.88 6.45 15.53
C LEU A 53 -14.01 5.84 16.39
N ARG A 54 -13.87 5.80 17.73
CA ARG A 54 -14.95 5.31 18.61
C ARG A 54 -16.20 6.16 18.54
N TYR A 55 -16.04 7.46 18.33
CA TYR A 55 -17.16 8.33 18.12
C TYR A 55 -17.89 8.02 16.80
N LEU A 56 -17.14 7.66 15.77
CA LEU A 56 -17.66 7.32 14.45
C LEU A 56 -18.23 5.89 14.41
N TYR A 57 -17.55 4.92 15.04
CA TYR A 57 -17.92 3.50 14.99
C TYR A 57 -18.99 3.19 16.04
N SER A 58 -20.13 2.67 15.59
CA SER A 58 -21.24 2.29 16.45
C SER A 58 -21.80 0.90 16.09
N ARG A 59 -22.32 0.19 17.09
CA ARG A 59 -23.07 -1.09 16.98
C ARG A 59 -22.35 -2.24 16.27
N GLN A 60 -22.18 -2.17 14.94
CA GLN A 60 -21.61 -3.26 14.13
C GLN A 60 -20.10 -3.14 13.93
N TYR A 61 -19.52 -2.01 14.32
CA TYR A 61 -18.13 -1.67 14.13
C TYR A 61 -17.47 -1.39 15.47
N SER A 62 -16.29 -1.93 15.66
CA SER A 62 -15.49 -1.66 16.86
C SER A 62 -14.02 -1.57 16.53
N LEU A 63 -13.25 -1.05 17.46
CA LEU A 63 -11.79 -1.07 17.41
C LEU A 63 -11.24 -2.14 18.34
N SER A 64 -10.10 -2.72 18.01
CA SER A 64 -9.31 -3.46 19.00
C SER A 64 -9.08 -2.55 20.21
N LYS A 65 -9.35 -3.07 21.40
CA LYS A 65 -9.34 -2.25 22.62
C LYS A 65 -7.94 -1.85 23.01
N ILE A 66 -7.78 -0.59 23.36
CA ILE A 66 -6.61 -0.14 24.13
C ILE A 66 -6.80 -0.63 25.55
N ILE A 67 -5.88 -1.47 26.03
CA ILE A 67 -5.89 -2.05 27.37
C ILE A 67 -5.16 -1.13 28.34
N ASP A 68 -4.04 -0.53 27.84
CA ASP A 68 -3.21 0.36 28.64
C ASP A 68 -2.41 1.30 27.76
N TYR A 69 -2.07 2.47 28.27
CA TYR A 69 -1.18 3.43 27.63
C TYR A 69 -0.17 3.98 28.63
N ASP A 70 1.08 3.57 28.50
CA ASP A 70 2.20 4.05 29.32
C ASP A 70 2.93 5.20 28.60
N ARG A 71 2.64 6.43 29.04
CA ARG A 71 3.31 7.64 28.50
C ARG A 71 4.81 7.65 28.76
N THR A 72 5.26 7.10 29.88
CA THR A 72 6.67 7.09 30.25
C THR A 72 7.48 6.17 29.34
N ARG A 73 6.92 5.00 29.04
CA ARG A 73 7.50 4.02 28.12
C ARG A 73 7.20 4.30 26.67
N LYS A 74 6.29 5.27 26.39
CA LYS A 74 5.78 5.55 25.04
C LYS A 74 5.27 4.27 24.37
N GLU A 75 4.39 3.58 25.07
CA GLU A 75 3.91 2.26 24.74
C GLU A 75 2.41 2.17 24.90
N VAL A 76 1.73 1.63 23.90
CA VAL A 76 0.31 1.30 23.95
C VAL A 76 0.14 -0.23 23.91
N LYS A 77 -0.64 -0.76 24.85
CA LYS A 77 -1.02 -2.17 24.92
C LYS A 77 -2.44 -2.35 24.38
N LEU A 78 -2.59 -3.19 23.39
CA LEU A 78 -3.82 -3.43 22.66
C LEU A 78 -4.28 -4.87 22.86
N GLU A 79 -5.57 -5.09 22.74
CA GLU A 79 -6.19 -6.41 22.66
C GLU A 79 -5.62 -7.18 21.47
N TYR A 80 -5.27 -8.45 21.68
CA TYR A 80 -4.95 -9.38 20.61
C TYR A 80 -6.23 -10.09 20.17
N LEU A 81 -6.53 -10.07 18.88
CA LEU A 81 -7.68 -10.75 18.30
C LEU A 81 -7.26 -12.15 17.83
N ASP A 82 -7.81 -13.19 18.44
CA ASP A 82 -7.56 -14.57 18.04
C ASP A 82 -8.62 -14.99 16.99
N ALA A 83 -8.54 -14.36 15.82
CA ALA A 83 -9.45 -14.56 14.71
C ALA A 83 -8.70 -14.35 13.37
N GLU A 84 -9.30 -14.81 12.28
CA GLU A 84 -8.75 -14.57 10.94
C GLU A 84 -9.19 -13.21 10.41
N PRO A 85 -8.24 -12.40 9.89
CA PRO A 85 -8.58 -11.15 9.24
C PRO A 85 -9.30 -11.38 7.90
N LEU A 86 -10.01 -10.36 7.44
CA LEU A 86 -10.76 -10.36 6.18
C LEU A 86 -9.89 -10.75 4.97
N SER A 87 -8.59 -10.52 5.04
CA SER A 87 -7.62 -10.91 4.02
C SER A 87 -7.60 -12.43 3.73
N TYR A 88 -8.01 -13.26 4.67
CA TYR A 88 -8.13 -14.71 4.43
C TYR A 88 -9.28 -15.01 3.46
N GLN A 89 -10.40 -14.31 3.58
CA GLN A 89 -11.54 -14.45 2.67
C GLN A 89 -11.17 -14.00 1.24
N TYR A 90 -10.44 -12.90 1.10
CA TYR A 90 -9.90 -12.46 -0.20
C TYR A 90 -9.02 -13.53 -0.84
N ARG A 91 -8.08 -14.11 -0.05
CA ARG A 91 -7.21 -15.21 -0.53
C ARG A 91 -8.01 -16.46 -0.91
N ASP A 92 -9.06 -16.79 -0.18
CA ASP A 92 -9.91 -17.93 -0.48
C ASP A 92 -10.67 -17.72 -1.80
N CYS A 93 -11.22 -16.51 -2.06
CA CYS A 93 -11.84 -16.17 -3.33
C CYS A 93 -10.86 -16.35 -4.49
N ILE A 94 -9.62 -15.85 -4.36
CA ILE A 94 -8.57 -15.99 -5.38
C ILE A 94 -8.22 -17.47 -5.59
N LYS A 95 -7.97 -18.20 -4.51
CA LYS A 95 -7.61 -19.63 -4.55
C LYS A 95 -8.70 -20.49 -5.21
N ARG A 96 -9.97 -20.18 -4.94
CA ARG A 96 -11.12 -20.91 -5.51
C ARG A 96 -11.57 -20.36 -6.87
N GLN A 97 -10.93 -19.32 -7.38
CA GLN A 97 -11.31 -18.65 -8.62
C GLN A 97 -12.80 -18.20 -8.62
N ASN A 98 -13.30 -17.77 -7.46
CA ASN A 98 -14.69 -17.38 -7.27
C ASN A 98 -14.86 -15.86 -7.35
N VAL A 99 -15.08 -15.35 -8.56
CA VAL A 99 -15.28 -13.92 -8.83
C VAL A 99 -16.56 -13.38 -8.17
N ALA A 100 -17.64 -14.16 -8.13
CA ALA A 100 -18.90 -13.69 -7.52
C ALA A 100 -18.69 -13.43 -6.00
N ALA A 101 -18.09 -14.38 -5.27
CA ALA A 101 -17.78 -14.20 -3.86
C ALA A 101 -16.79 -13.04 -3.61
N LEU A 102 -15.85 -12.81 -4.53
CA LEU A 102 -14.96 -11.66 -4.43
C LEU A 102 -15.74 -10.35 -4.53
N ILE A 103 -16.64 -10.23 -5.49
CA ILE A 103 -17.47 -9.01 -5.68
C ILE A 103 -18.33 -8.76 -4.44
N GLU A 104 -19.00 -9.78 -3.90
CA GLU A 104 -19.78 -9.67 -2.67
C GLU A 104 -18.91 -9.19 -1.50
N LEU A 105 -17.70 -9.74 -1.36
CA LEU A 105 -16.75 -9.36 -0.31
C LEU A 105 -16.26 -7.92 -0.47
N ILE A 106 -16.02 -7.46 -1.71
CA ILE A 106 -15.64 -6.08 -2.02
C ILE A 106 -16.79 -5.14 -1.63
N ASP A 107 -18.03 -5.46 -2.00
CA ASP A 107 -19.19 -4.62 -1.69
C ASP A 107 -19.46 -4.57 -0.19
N GLU A 108 -19.28 -5.68 0.53
CA GLU A 108 -19.32 -5.70 2.00
C GLU A 108 -18.21 -4.80 2.58
N HIS A 109 -16.96 -4.95 2.14
CA HIS A 109 -15.84 -4.14 2.62
C HIS A 109 -16.03 -2.64 2.30
N LYS A 110 -16.58 -2.32 1.14
CA LYS A 110 -16.93 -0.95 0.77
C LYS A 110 -17.91 -0.29 1.75
N GLN A 111 -18.90 -1.04 2.24
CA GLN A 111 -19.80 -0.53 3.28
C GLN A 111 -19.07 -0.31 4.61
N LEU A 112 -18.12 -1.19 4.96
CA LEU A 112 -17.31 -1.02 6.18
C LEU A 112 -16.49 0.28 6.16
N LEU A 113 -15.96 0.68 5.00
CA LEU A 113 -15.17 1.92 4.87
C LEU A 113 -16.00 3.19 5.06
N ARG A 114 -17.28 3.18 4.68
CA ARG A 114 -18.19 4.32 4.85
C ARG A 114 -18.60 4.51 6.30
N VAL A 115 -18.62 3.44 7.08
CA VAL A 115 -19.00 3.36 8.48
C VAL A 115 -20.44 3.79 8.74
N SER A 116 -20.80 5.05 8.43
CA SER A 116 -22.15 5.60 8.56
C SER A 116 -22.40 6.68 7.51
N GLU A 117 -23.66 6.96 7.21
CA GLU A 117 -24.03 8.07 6.30
C GLU A 117 -23.60 9.43 6.87
N ASP A 118 -23.55 9.58 8.21
CA ASP A 118 -23.09 10.82 8.86
C ASP A 118 -21.60 11.11 8.60
N ASN A 119 -20.81 10.09 8.22
CA ASN A 119 -19.41 10.25 7.83
C ASN A 119 -19.23 10.77 6.41
N ILE A 120 -20.32 10.85 5.63
CA ILE A 120 -20.27 11.31 4.24
C ILE A 120 -20.49 12.81 4.18
N CYS A 121 -19.72 13.50 3.34
CA CYS A 121 -19.87 14.91 3.02
C CYS A 121 -19.54 15.16 1.55
N LEU A 122 -19.70 16.39 1.10
CA LEU A 122 -19.10 16.84 -0.16
C LEU A 122 -17.66 17.24 0.08
N PHE A 123 -16.80 16.88 -0.86
CA PHE A 123 -15.39 17.27 -0.83
C PHE A 123 -15.26 18.74 -1.21
N HIS A 124 -14.49 19.47 -0.43
CA HIS A 124 -13.97 20.78 -0.75
C HIS A 124 -12.48 20.79 -0.48
N GLU A 125 -11.72 21.22 -1.48
CA GLU A 125 -10.26 21.21 -1.35
C GLU A 125 -9.82 22.18 -0.24
N THR A 126 -8.91 21.70 0.60
CA THR A 126 -8.28 22.47 1.69
C THR A 126 -6.78 22.50 1.52
N ASP A 127 -6.09 23.43 2.18
CA ASP A 127 -4.63 23.47 2.18
C ASP A 127 -4.03 22.16 2.71
N LEU A 128 -4.71 21.48 3.64
CA LEU A 128 -4.27 20.22 4.19
C LEU A 128 -4.44 19.08 3.18
N SER A 129 -5.58 18.96 2.52
CA SER A 129 -5.80 17.95 1.48
C SER A 129 -4.83 18.16 0.32
N ARG A 130 -4.61 19.40 -0.10
CA ARG A 130 -3.63 19.76 -1.16
C ARG A 130 -2.20 19.40 -0.76
N LYS A 131 -1.82 19.63 0.50
CA LYS A 131 -0.49 19.26 1.01
C LYS A 131 -0.26 17.75 0.98
N VAL A 132 -1.30 16.96 1.26
CA VAL A 132 -1.23 15.51 1.36
C VAL A 132 -1.35 14.84 -0.01
N PHE A 133 -2.36 15.22 -0.80
CA PHE A 133 -2.76 14.56 -2.05
C PHE A 133 -2.42 15.33 -3.33
N GLY A 134 -1.83 16.53 -3.21
CA GLY A 134 -1.62 17.44 -4.35
C GLY A 134 -2.89 18.16 -4.77
N ASP A 135 -2.97 18.55 -6.03
CA ASP A 135 -4.17 19.19 -6.59
C ASP A 135 -5.34 18.20 -6.63
N MET A 136 -6.39 18.54 -5.88
CA MET A 136 -7.60 17.75 -5.73
C MET A 136 -8.84 18.45 -6.35
N SER A 137 -8.63 19.50 -7.14
CA SER A 137 -9.70 20.31 -7.74
C SER A 137 -10.69 19.50 -8.58
N PHE A 138 -10.22 18.40 -9.20
CA PHE A 138 -11.07 17.46 -9.94
C PHE A 138 -12.21 16.87 -9.08
N PHE A 139 -11.97 16.68 -7.77
CA PHE A 139 -12.92 16.06 -6.87
C PHE A 139 -13.86 17.07 -6.19
N GLU A 140 -13.79 18.35 -6.54
CA GLU A 140 -14.64 19.38 -5.92
C GLU A 140 -16.13 19.02 -6.03
N GLY A 141 -16.82 18.98 -4.90
CA GLY A 141 -18.22 18.54 -4.81
C GLY A 141 -18.46 17.03 -4.88
N ALA A 142 -17.42 16.20 -5.01
CA ALA A 142 -17.55 14.75 -5.01
C ALA A 142 -17.87 14.21 -3.59
N PRO A 143 -18.50 13.03 -3.47
CA PRO A 143 -18.68 12.37 -2.18
C PRO A 143 -17.34 12.08 -1.49
N ALA A 144 -17.24 12.43 -0.21
CA ALA A 144 -16.04 12.27 0.60
C ALA A 144 -16.35 11.70 1.98
N LEU A 145 -15.37 11.06 2.61
CA LEU A 145 -15.43 10.68 4.01
C LEU A 145 -14.82 11.79 4.86
N LYS A 146 -15.56 12.26 5.90
CA LYS A 146 -15.08 13.26 6.86
C LYS A 146 -13.88 12.76 7.66
N ILE A 147 -13.96 11.51 8.08
CA ILE A 147 -12.94 10.81 8.86
C ILE A 147 -12.64 9.50 8.16
N THR A 148 -11.36 9.24 7.92
CA THR A 148 -10.91 8.04 7.21
C THR A 148 -9.87 7.30 8.05
N ASN A 149 -10.16 6.03 8.40
CA ASN A 149 -9.12 5.11 8.83
C ASN A 149 -8.38 4.59 7.59
N TRP A 150 -7.20 5.16 7.31
CA TRP A 150 -6.41 4.82 6.13
C TRP A 150 -5.89 3.39 6.14
N GLU A 151 -5.85 2.77 7.33
CA GLU A 151 -5.39 1.40 7.51
C GLU A 151 -6.53 0.37 7.56
N ALA A 152 -7.75 0.74 7.19
CA ALA A 152 -8.89 -0.18 7.08
C ALA A 152 -8.77 -1.15 5.89
N THR A 153 -7.58 -1.74 5.73
CA THR A 153 -7.25 -2.73 4.70
C THR A 153 -7.72 -4.13 5.12
N PRO A 154 -7.90 -5.09 4.19
CA PRO A 154 -8.39 -6.42 4.51
C PRO A 154 -7.61 -7.16 5.62
N LYS A 155 -6.32 -6.85 5.79
CA LYS A 155 -5.47 -7.47 6.83
C LYS A 155 -5.73 -6.93 8.24
N ASN A 156 -6.37 -5.77 8.34
CA ASN A 156 -6.60 -5.05 9.59
C ASN A 156 -8.08 -5.07 10.03
N ILE A 157 -8.93 -5.83 9.36
CA ILE A 157 -10.35 -5.99 9.67
C ILE A 157 -10.62 -7.44 10.04
N TYR A 158 -11.29 -7.67 11.15
CA TYR A 158 -11.67 -8.97 11.67
C TYR A 158 -13.18 -9.05 11.84
N LYS A 159 -13.78 -10.22 11.59
CA LYS A 159 -15.20 -10.46 11.86
C LYS A 159 -15.33 -11.38 13.07
N ILE A 160 -15.81 -10.87 14.18
CA ILE A 160 -15.95 -11.58 15.45
C ILE A 160 -17.40 -11.46 15.92
N ASN A 161 -18.11 -12.58 16.05
CA ASN A 161 -19.51 -12.62 16.50
C ASN A 161 -20.41 -11.59 15.76
N ASN A 162 -20.32 -11.55 14.43
CA ASN A 162 -21.03 -10.59 13.56
C ASN A 162 -20.67 -9.10 13.77
N THR A 163 -19.63 -8.81 14.52
CA THR A 163 -19.08 -7.46 14.66
C THR A 163 -17.77 -7.36 13.87
N TYR A 164 -17.60 -6.28 13.12
CA TYR A 164 -16.32 -5.97 12.48
C TYR A 164 -15.44 -5.22 13.45
N VAL A 165 -14.24 -5.74 13.69
CA VAL A 165 -13.24 -5.16 14.58
C VAL A 165 -12.07 -4.68 13.75
N PHE A 166 -11.79 -3.38 13.80
CA PHE A 166 -10.66 -2.77 13.12
C PHE A 166 -9.46 -2.76 14.06
N THR A 167 -8.35 -3.21 13.53
CA THR A 167 -7.04 -3.11 14.16
C THR A 167 -6.18 -2.14 13.36
N ASP A 168 -5.09 -1.69 13.93
CA ASP A 168 -4.13 -0.83 13.25
C ASP A 168 -4.76 0.48 12.75
N TYR A 169 -4.81 1.46 13.62
CA TYR A 169 -5.34 2.80 13.36
C TYR A 169 -4.28 3.87 13.67
N GLU A 170 -3.06 3.62 13.21
CA GLU A 170 -1.95 4.57 13.31
C GLU A 170 -2.20 5.82 12.45
N TRP A 171 -2.84 5.62 11.29
CA TRP A 171 -3.09 6.65 10.31
C TRP A 171 -4.61 6.87 10.14
N VAL A 172 -5.09 7.91 10.79
CA VAL A 172 -6.48 8.37 10.67
C VAL A 172 -6.44 9.82 10.21
N PHE A 173 -7.21 10.12 9.17
CA PHE A 173 -7.37 11.47 8.67
C PHE A 173 -8.73 12.01 9.12
N ASP A 174 -8.72 13.16 9.76
CA ASP A 174 -9.88 13.89 10.26
C ASP A 174 -10.28 15.08 9.36
N PHE A 175 -9.97 14.95 8.08
CA PHE A 175 -10.39 15.89 7.05
C PHE A 175 -10.98 15.13 5.85
N PRO A 176 -11.87 15.79 5.06
CA PRO A 176 -12.53 15.13 3.94
C PRO A 176 -11.56 14.54 2.91
N ILE A 177 -11.76 13.27 2.57
CA ILE A 177 -11.04 12.59 1.49
C ILE A 177 -12.08 12.02 0.54
N PRO A 178 -11.98 12.27 -0.79
CA PRO A 178 -12.89 11.71 -1.78
C PRO A 178 -12.97 10.19 -1.66
N ILE A 179 -14.19 9.64 -1.70
CA ILE A 179 -14.42 8.20 -1.53
C ILE A 179 -13.64 7.39 -2.57
N ASP A 180 -13.54 7.89 -3.81
CA ASP A 180 -12.82 7.23 -4.89
C ASP A 180 -11.32 7.07 -4.57
N VAL A 181 -10.70 8.07 -3.93
CA VAL A 181 -9.29 8.02 -3.49
C VAL A 181 -9.11 6.99 -2.38
N VAL A 182 -10.05 6.92 -1.43
CA VAL A 182 -10.05 5.90 -0.37
C VAL A 182 -10.20 4.50 -0.99
N TYR A 183 -11.13 4.33 -1.93
CA TYR A 183 -11.33 3.05 -2.61
C TYR A 183 -10.11 2.65 -3.45
N TYR A 184 -9.50 3.61 -4.15
CA TYR A 184 -8.25 3.35 -4.86
C TYR A 184 -7.17 2.82 -3.90
N HIS A 185 -6.96 3.48 -2.77
CA HIS A 185 -5.99 3.04 -1.78
C HIS A 185 -6.26 1.61 -1.28
N ILE A 186 -7.50 1.32 -0.85
CA ILE A 186 -7.84 0.05 -0.22
C ILE A 186 -7.96 -1.09 -1.23
N PHE A 187 -8.70 -0.89 -2.31
CA PHE A 187 -9.03 -1.97 -3.25
C PHE A 187 -8.02 -2.11 -4.38
N ILE A 188 -7.42 -1.01 -4.82
CA ILE A 188 -6.44 -1.08 -5.90
C ILE A 188 -5.04 -1.24 -5.31
N ASN A 189 -4.55 -0.26 -4.55
CA ASN A 189 -3.20 -0.35 -4.03
C ASN A 189 -3.03 -1.50 -3.04
N ALA A 190 -3.79 -1.54 -1.94
CA ALA A 190 -3.56 -2.50 -0.87
C ALA A 190 -3.89 -3.94 -1.28
N CYS A 191 -4.96 -4.19 -2.05
CA CYS A 191 -5.31 -5.55 -2.47
C CYS A 191 -4.32 -6.10 -3.51
N TYR A 192 -3.98 -5.32 -4.56
CA TYR A 192 -3.09 -5.81 -5.62
C TYR A 192 -1.64 -5.93 -5.18
N THR A 193 -1.20 -5.18 -4.18
CA THR A 193 0.13 -5.35 -3.57
C THR A 193 0.18 -6.49 -2.54
N THR A 194 -0.97 -6.83 -1.92
CA THR A 194 -1.03 -7.84 -0.85
C THR A 194 -1.33 -9.23 -1.36
N PHE A 195 -2.19 -9.36 -2.38
CA PHE A 195 -2.68 -10.64 -2.85
C PHE A 195 -2.02 -11.06 -4.15
N LEU A 196 -1.07 -11.98 -4.06
CA LEU A 196 -0.42 -12.57 -5.23
C LEU A 196 -1.47 -13.19 -6.17
N GLY A 197 -1.37 -12.92 -7.47
CA GLY A 197 -2.30 -13.43 -8.48
C GLY A 197 -3.63 -12.67 -8.55
N MET A 198 -3.82 -11.60 -7.77
CA MET A 198 -5.06 -10.82 -7.81
C MET A 198 -5.33 -10.24 -9.20
N ASN A 199 -4.31 -9.70 -9.86
CA ASN A 199 -4.48 -9.11 -11.19
C ASN A 199 -4.83 -10.14 -12.28
N ASP A 200 -4.28 -11.36 -12.19
CA ASP A 200 -4.60 -12.44 -13.11
C ASP A 200 -6.02 -12.97 -12.90
N PHE A 201 -6.45 -13.00 -11.65
CA PHE A 201 -7.78 -13.47 -11.24
C PHE A 201 -8.87 -12.43 -11.51
N PHE A 202 -8.66 -11.18 -11.11
CA PHE A 202 -9.58 -10.07 -11.28
C PHE A 202 -8.79 -8.80 -11.66
N PRO A 203 -8.66 -8.47 -12.96
CA PRO A 203 -7.85 -7.35 -13.44
C PRO A 203 -8.20 -6.02 -12.77
N LYS A 204 -7.19 -5.16 -12.57
CA LYS A 204 -7.30 -3.84 -11.94
C LYS A 204 -8.42 -3.00 -12.56
N GLU A 205 -8.51 -3.00 -13.89
CA GLU A 205 -9.50 -2.22 -14.65
C GLU A 205 -10.94 -2.68 -14.35
N LYS A 206 -11.13 -3.98 -14.14
CA LYS A 206 -12.45 -4.51 -13.73
C LYS A 206 -12.81 -4.08 -12.31
N MET A 207 -11.83 -4.06 -11.41
CA MET A 207 -12.04 -3.57 -10.04
C MET A 207 -12.39 -2.09 -10.04
N MET A 208 -11.64 -1.27 -10.78
CA MET A 208 -11.91 0.17 -10.91
C MET A 208 -13.30 0.42 -11.49
N GLY A 209 -13.67 -0.31 -12.56
CA GLY A 209 -15.00 -0.23 -13.16
C GLY A 209 -16.14 -0.65 -12.22
N HIS A 210 -15.96 -1.74 -11.45
CA HIS A 210 -16.94 -2.19 -10.45
C HIS A 210 -17.16 -1.15 -9.34
N LEU A 211 -16.08 -0.56 -8.86
CA LEU A 211 -16.11 0.44 -7.80
C LEU A 211 -16.41 1.86 -8.31
N ARG A 212 -16.41 2.06 -9.63
CA ARG A 212 -16.54 3.36 -10.33
C ARG A 212 -15.47 4.36 -9.92
N ILE A 213 -14.24 3.87 -9.72
CA ILE A 213 -13.09 4.70 -9.37
C ILE A 213 -12.60 5.42 -10.65
N CYS A 214 -12.42 6.75 -10.58
CA CYS A 214 -11.85 7.52 -11.68
C CYS A 214 -10.31 7.41 -11.73
N GLU A 215 -9.71 7.70 -12.88
CA GLU A 215 -8.24 7.63 -13.07
C GLU A 215 -7.48 8.67 -12.22
N GLU A 216 -8.10 9.81 -11.95
CA GLU A 216 -7.55 10.89 -11.11
C GLU A 216 -7.27 10.42 -9.68
N SER A 217 -7.96 9.38 -9.21
CA SER A 217 -7.71 8.75 -7.90
C SER A 217 -6.32 8.12 -7.82
N GLU A 218 -5.79 7.62 -8.93
CA GLU A 218 -4.41 7.13 -9.02
C GLU A 218 -3.40 8.26 -8.84
N ASN A 219 -3.65 9.40 -9.48
CA ASN A 219 -2.77 10.57 -9.36
C ASN A 219 -2.79 11.13 -7.93
N ALA A 220 -3.96 11.23 -7.31
CA ALA A 220 -4.10 11.65 -5.92
C ALA A 220 -3.37 10.68 -4.97
N TRP A 221 -3.50 9.37 -5.20
CA TRP A 221 -2.79 8.38 -4.41
C TRP A 221 -1.27 8.42 -4.62
N ASN A 222 -0.79 8.61 -5.85
CA ASN A 222 0.64 8.78 -6.14
C ASN A 222 1.22 10.02 -5.46
N ASN A 223 0.48 11.14 -5.45
CA ASN A 223 0.86 12.35 -4.74
C ASN A 223 0.89 12.12 -3.22
N PHE A 224 -0.10 11.40 -2.68
CA PHE A 224 -0.07 10.95 -1.28
C PHE A 224 1.20 10.14 -0.99
N TYR A 225 1.55 9.20 -1.83
CA TYR A 225 2.75 8.38 -1.67
C TYR A 225 4.02 9.24 -1.66
N ILE A 226 4.12 10.21 -2.56
CA ILE A 226 5.27 11.10 -2.65
C ILE A 226 5.29 12.11 -1.48
N ASN A 227 4.18 12.78 -1.21
CA ASN A 227 4.14 13.90 -0.27
C ASN A 227 4.07 13.44 1.18
N TYR A 228 3.30 12.39 1.44
CA TYR A 228 3.02 11.92 2.81
C TYR A 228 3.96 10.79 3.19
N TYR A 229 4.05 9.74 2.39
CA TYR A 229 4.92 8.61 2.67
C TYR A 229 6.39 8.98 2.65
N SER A 230 6.83 9.81 1.72
CA SER A 230 8.21 10.32 1.70
C SER A 230 8.49 11.30 2.84
N THR A 231 7.45 12.00 3.32
CA THR A 231 7.58 12.93 4.46
C THR A 231 7.64 12.19 5.79
N PHE A 232 6.94 11.06 5.95
CA PHE A 232 6.85 10.27 7.18
C PHE A 232 7.60 8.93 7.10
N GLY A 233 7.79 8.37 5.90
CA GLY A 233 8.64 7.23 5.63
C GLY A 233 9.99 7.70 5.11
N GLU A 234 11.09 7.35 5.74
CA GLU A 234 12.34 7.28 5.00
C GLU A 234 12.23 6.05 4.12
N TRP A 235 12.46 6.21 2.80
CA TRP A 235 12.97 5.09 2.04
C TRP A 235 14.21 4.63 2.79
N VAL A 236 14.12 3.42 3.31
CA VAL A 236 15.25 2.85 4.02
C VAL A 236 16.38 2.77 3.01
N ASP A 237 17.30 3.70 3.11
CA ASP A 237 18.59 3.54 2.44
C ASP A 237 19.30 2.39 3.17
N TYR A 238 19.08 1.17 2.67
CA TYR A 238 19.70 -0.04 3.19
C TYR A 238 21.24 0.09 3.29
N SER A 239 21.85 1.02 2.56
CA SER A 239 23.28 1.31 2.68
C SER A 239 23.65 1.93 4.03
N ARG A 240 22.73 2.65 4.69
CA ARG A 240 22.92 3.19 6.06
C ARG A 240 22.79 2.11 7.14
N TYR A 241 22.10 1.01 6.88
CA TYR A 241 21.97 -0.10 7.84
C TYR A 241 23.29 -0.74 8.22
N LYS A 242 24.23 -0.83 7.28
CA LYS A 242 25.57 -1.34 7.57
C LYS A 242 26.36 -0.49 8.56
N LYS A 243 25.99 0.78 8.80
CA LYS A 243 26.73 1.69 9.67
C LYS A 243 26.10 1.91 11.04
N ASN A 244 24.78 1.77 11.17
CA ASN A 244 24.05 2.05 12.42
C ASN A 244 23.12 0.91 12.84
N SER A 245 23.43 -0.34 12.46
CA SER A 245 22.73 -1.47 13.02
C SER A 245 22.96 -1.44 14.54
N ILE A 246 21.98 -0.93 15.27
CA ILE A 246 21.75 -1.47 16.60
C ILE A 246 21.58 -2.95 16.34
N THR A 247 22.62 -3.71 16.62
CA THR A 247 22.61 -5.15 16.41
C THR A 247 21.35 -5.66 17.10
N LEU A 248 20.67 -6.62 16.49
CA LEU A 248 19.55 -7.32 17.12
C LEU A 248 19.91 -7.75 18.56
N GLU A 249 21.18 -7.93 18.86
CA GLU A 249 21.81 -8.13 20.16
C GLU A 249 21.60 -6.99 21.16
N ALA A 250 21.65 -5.73 20.75
CA ALA A 250 21.37 -4.59 21.62
C ALA A 250 19.86 -4.43 21.93
N LEU A 251 18.97 -4.89 21.04
CA LEU A 251 17.54 -5.02 21.28
C LEU A 251 17.19 -6.27 22.09
N LEU A 252 18.06 -7.27 22.11
CA LEU A 252 17.87 -8.57 22.73
C LEU A 252 18.82 -8.78 23.94
N HIS A 253 19.00 -7.80 24.79
CA HIS A 253 19.38 -8.07 26.18
C HIS A 253 18.23 -8.84 26.87
N LEU A 254 17.90 -10.00 26.27
CA LEU A 254 17.03 -11.00 26.87
C LEU A 254 17.89 -11.93 27.72
N PRO A 255 17.43 -12.30 28.92
CA PRO A 255 18.15 -13.25 29.75
C PRO A 255 18.43 -14.56 28.98
N GLU A 256 19.53 -15.21 29.32
CA GLU A 256 20.07 -16.42 28.66
C GLU A 256 19.13 -17.64 28.55
N GLU A 257 17.93 -17.56 29.07
CA GLU A 257 16.92 -18.64 29.05
C GLU A 257 16.27 -18.92 27.68
N ASN A 258 16.63 -18.16 26.63
CA ASN A 258 15.94 -18.25 25.34
C ASN A 258 16.78 -18.86 24.19
N ARG A 259 17.53 -19.95 24.42
CA ARG A 259 18.27 -20.68 23.37
C ARG A 259 17.40 -21.11 22.16
N ALA A 260 16.15 -21.42 22.37
CA ALA A 260 15.21 -21.79 21.28
C ALA A 260 14.84 -20.56 20.41
N GLN A 261 14.72 -19.37 21.02
CA GLN A 261 14.44 -18.12 20.30
C GLN A 261 15.67 -17.65 19.50
N ASN A 262 16.88 -17.81 20.02
CA ASN A 262 18.11 -17.50 19.30
C ASN A 262 18.25 -18.34 18.03
N LYS A 263 17.93 -19.63 18.09
CA LYS A 263 17.94 -20.52 16.92
C LYS A 263 16.88 -20.12 15.87
N TYR A 264 15.71 -19.70 16.31
CA TYR A 264 14.66 -19.19 15.43
C TYR A 264 15.06 -17.88 14.75
N ILE A 265 15.70 -16.97 15.51
CA ILE A 265 16.23 -15.70 15.00
C ILE A 265 17.37 -15.93 14.00
N GLU A 266 18.27 -16.88 14.27
CA GLU A 266 19.32 -17.28 13.31
C GLU A 266 18.72 -17.83 12.01
N ASN A 267 17.70 -18.67 12.09
CA ASN A 267 17.00 -19.18 10.91
C ASN A 267 16.30 -18.07 10.12
N LEU A 268 15.71 -17.09 10.81
CA LEU A 268 15.13 -15.91 10.16
C LEU A 268 16.19 -15.01 9.51
N LYS A 269 17.37 -14.82 10.15
CA LYS A 269 18.49 -14.09 9.55
C LYS A 269 18.97 -14.76 8.26
N GLN A 270 19.19 -16.07 8.31
CA GLN A 270 19.62 -16.86 7.14
C GLN A 270 18.58 -16.84 6.01
N GLY A 271 17.29 -16.94 6.34
CA GLY A 271 16.19 -16.76 5.39
C GLY A 271 16.21 -15.39 4.75
N TRP A 272 16.31 -14.35 5.55
CA TRP A 272 16.35 -12.96 5.10
C TRP A 272 17.59 -12.65 4.22
N GLU A 273 18.77 -13.14 4.59
CA GLU A 273 19.99 -12.99 3.78
C GLU A 273 19.86 -13.69 2.42
N THR A 274 19.22 -14.86 2.41
CA THR A 274 18.97 -15.63 1.18
C THR A 274 17.99 -14.91 0.27
N ASP A 275 16.89 -14.37 0.85
CA ASP A 275 15.86 -13.65 0.09
C ASP A 275 16.38 -12.30 -0.44
N ASN A 276 17.18 -11.59 0.35
CA ASN A 276 17.86 -10.37 -0.10
C ASN A 276 18.85 -10.63 -1.25
N LYS A 277 19.55 -11.74 -1.20
CA LYS A 277 20.45 -12.11 -2.31
C LYS A 277 19.66 -12.35 -3.59
N LYS A 278 18.57 -13.12 -3.51
CA LYS A 278 17.67 -13.36 -4.66
C LYS A 278 17.06 -12.05 -5.19
N LEU A 279 16.60 -11.19 -4.30
CA LEU A 279 16.03 -9.89 -4.68
C LEU A 279 17.05 -9.00 -5.40
N ASN A 280 18.29 -8.95 -4.92
CA ASN A 280 19.36 -8.22 -5.61
C ASN A 280 19.71 -8.80 -6.98
N GLU A 281 19.68 -10.13 -7.12
CA GLU A 281 19.86 -10.80 -8.42
C GLU A 281 18.71 -10.46 -9.39
N GLU A 282 17.48 -10.41 -8.92
CA GLU A 282 16.32 -10.01 -9.72
C GLU A 282 16.33 -8.51 -10.09
N ILE A 283 16.73 -7.63 -9.18
CA ILE A 283 16.93 -6.22 -9.47
C ILE A 283 17.96 -6.02 -10.57
N THR A 284 19.09 -6.73 -10.49
CA THR A 284 20.15 -6.66 -11.50
C THR A 284 19.64 -7.11 -12.87
N LYS A 285 18.91 -8.23 -12.93
CA LYS A 285 18.27 -8.71 -14.16
C LYS A 285 17.25 -7.71 -14.71
N GLY A 286 16.48 -7.09 -13.84
CA GLY A 286 15.52 -6.05 -14.21
C GLY A 286 16.20 -4.82 -14.83
N GLN A 287 17.36 -4.41 -14.29
CA GLN A 287 18.17 -3.32 -14.84
C GLN A 287 18.74 -3.67 -16.22
N GLU A 288 19.25 -4.90 -16.38
CA GLU A 288 19.75 -5.38 -17.67
C GLU A 288 18.63 -5.43 -18.74
N LEU A 289 17.44 -5.91 -18.38
CA LEU A 289 16.28 -5.92 -19.26
C LEU A 289 15.83 -4.50 -19.63
N SER A 290 15.86 -3.55 -18.68
CA SER A 290 15.56 -2.15 -18.96
C SER A 290 16.50 -1.56 -19.99
N MET A 291 17.81 -1.81 -19.88
CA MET A 291 18.79 -1.34 -20.87
C MET A 291 18.57 -1.98 -22.26
N GLN A 292 18.16 -3.26 -22.30
CA GLN A 292 17.81 -3.92 -23.57
C GLN A 292 16.56 -3.31 -24.22
N VAL A 293 15.53 -2.99 -23.42
CA VAL A 293 14.32 -2.31 -23.88
C VAL A 293 14.66 -0.94 -24.46
N ASP A 294 15.48 -0.15 -23.78
CA ASP A 294 15.92 1.17 -24.27
C ASP A 294 16.67 1.07 -25.59
N SER A 295 17.56 0.06 -25.74
CA SER A 295 18.27 -0.22 -26.99
C SER A 295 17.31 -0.57 -28.13
N LEU A 296 16.35 -1.47 -27.87
CA LEU A 296 15.36 -1.88 -28.87
C LEU A 296 14.42 -0.73 -29.27
N GLN A 297 14.06 0.14 -28.33
CA GLN A 297 13.27 1.35 -28.63
C GLN A 297 14.02 2.31 -29.56
N LYS A 298 15.33 2.45 -29.36
CA LYS A 298 16.19 3.24 -30.23
C LYS A 298 16.25 2.66 -31.65
N GLU A 299 16.48 1.36 -31.77
CA GLU A 299 16.46 0.65 -33.06
C GLU A 299 15.13 0.77 -33.77
N CYS A 300 14.00 0.62 -33.04
CA CYS A 300 12.68 0.83 -33.59
C CYS A 300 12.46 2.26 -34.12
N THR A 301 13.01 3.24 -33.42
CA THR A 301 12.93 4.65 -33.85
C THR A 301 13.73 4.87 -35.14
N GLU A 302 14.95 4.32 -35.20
CA GLU A 302 15.79 4.37 -36.40
C GLU A 302 15.12 3.68 -37.60
N MET A 303 14.52 2.51 -37.40
CA MET A 303 13.77 1.79 -38.44
C MET A 303 12.54 2.57 -38.94
N LYS A 304 11.83 3.30 -38.05
CA LYS A 304 10.73 4.19 -38.48
C LYS A 304 11.22 5.27 -39.41
N ILE A 305 12.33 5.92 -39.10
CA ILE A 305 12.94 6.98 -39.93
C ILE A 305 13.33 6.41 -41.31
N ILE A 306 13.93 5.23 -41.32
CA ILE A 306 14.30 4.55 -42.58
C ILE A 306 13.06 4.24 -43.42
N ASN A 307 12.00 3.70 -42.82
CA ASN A 307 10.76 3.40 -43.51
C ASN A 307 10.08 4.67 -44.07
N GLU A 308 10.05 5.75 -43.32
CA GLU A 308 9.51 7.05 -43.79
C GLU A 308 10.30 7.58 -45.00
N ASN A 309 11.64 7.47 -44.99
CA ASN A 309 12.50 7.85 -46.10
C ASN A 309 12.27 6.97 -47.34
N LEU A 310 12.15 5.64 -47.16
CA LEU A 310 11.83 4.70 -48.22
C LEU A 310 10.46 4.98 -48.83
N PHE A 311 9.46 5.29 -48.01
CA PHE A 311 8.11 5.66 -48.49
C PHE A 311 8.16 6.94 -49.33
N LYS A 312 8.91 7.95 -48.91
CA LYS A 312 9.09 9.19 -49.65
C LYS A 312 9.76 8.93 -51.01
N THR A 313 10.87 8.18 -51.01
CA THR A 313 11.59 7.81 -52.22
C THR A 313 10.70 7.03 -53.21
N ASN A 314 9.94 6.05 -52.71
CA ASN A 314 9.01 5.30 -53.53
C ASN A 314 7.90 6.18 -54.16
N SER A 315 7.43 7.19 -53.42
CA SER A 315 6.47 8.18 -53.93
C SER A 315 7.06 9.02 -55.03
N GLU A 316 8.32 9.43 -54.90
CA GLU A 316 9.08 10.21 -55.92
C GLU A 316 9.27 9.37 -57.19
N TYR A 317 9.65 8.08 -57.09
CA TYR A 317 9.76 7.17 -58.21
C TYR A 317 8.41 6.96 -58.92
N LYS A 318 7.33 6.80 -58.16
CA LYS A 318 5.99 6.68 -58.77
C LYS A 318 5.61 7.92 -59.57
N ASN A 319 5.85 9.10 -59.06
CA ASN A 319 5.62 10.34 -59.80
C ASN A 319 6.49 10.43 -61.06
N TYR A 320 7.75 9.99 -60.99
CA TYR A 320 8.65 9.96 -62.16
C TYR A 320 8.16 8.98 -63.23
N ILE A 321 7.67 7.78 -62.86
CA ILE A 321 7.05 6.81 -63.76
C ILE A 321 5.83 7.40 -64.42
N ASP A 322 4.91 8.04 -63.69
CA ASP A 322 3.72 8.70 -64.24
C ASP A 322 4.09 9.80 -65.28
N ILE A 323 5.17 10.54 -65.05
CA ILE A 323 5.68 11.54 -66.02
C ILE A 323 6.20 10.83 -67.27
N LEU A 324 6.96 9.76 -67.15
CA LEU A 324 7.47 8.99 -68.31
C LEU A 324 6.35 8.37 -69.14
N GLU A 325 5.34 7.78 -68.48
CA GLU A 325 4.16 7.21 -69.16
C GLU A 325 3.38 8.28 -69.93
N LYS A 326 3.18 9.48 -69.35
CA LYS A 326 2.56 10.57 -70.06
C LYS A 326 3.36 11.01 -71.30
N ARG A 327 4.73 11.09 -71.19
CA ARG A 327 5.58 11.40 -72.33
C ARG A 327 5.50 10.35 -73.44
N LEU A 328 5.49 9.09 -73.08
CA LEU A 328 5.34 7.98 -74.04
C LEU A 328 4.00 8.05 -74.84
N ARG A 329 2.91 8.40 -74.14
CA ARG A 329 1.59 8.59 -74.79
C ARG A 329 1.55 9.80 -75.74
N TYR A 330 2.42 10.77 -75.60
CA TYR A 330 2.54 11.90 -76.52
C TYR A 330 3.43 11.59 -77.74
N LEU A 331 4.23 10.50 -77.67
CA LEU A 331 5.11 10.08 -78.78
C LEU A 331 4.55 8.95 -79.65
N SER A 332 3.46 8.33 -79.17
CA SER A 332 2.67 7.33 -79.91
C SER A 332 1.46 8.00 -80.57
#